data_4550b426faa29d93e443df7f7bb6994e
#
_entry.id   4550b426faa29d93e443df7f7bb6994e
#
_cell.length_a   1.000
_cell.length_b   1.000
_cell.length_c   1.000
_cell.angle_alpha   90.00
_cell.angle_beta   90.00
_cell.angle_gamma   90.00
#
_symmetry.space_group_name_H-M   'P 1'
#
loop_
_entity.id
_entity.type
_entity.pdbx_description
1 polymer ?
#
loop_
_entity_poly.entity_id
_entity_poly.type
_entity_poly.pdbx_seq_one_letter_code
_entity_poly.pdbx_strand_id
1 'polypeptide(L)'
;MDIDLKEVVRVLKIVDSYEAKRSEIERIYENIGIRYNIFDVLKLSTSEVRLHSSIIASLLQSDRHGAKSSFLKEFLRIPTLNLKDGFLDISKTSVEVEKYIGQCTDSTGGRIDIFITDESNSLIIENKIYARDQHNQLLRYHNFKPDGKLVYLTLYGDKPDEESLGSLSLDDVTILSYRDDIIPWLERCVQLASTLPYVRETINQYINTLKQITNSYMATNDDIIKLIGQPDNICAAFAISENLNASINEAMNSFLVGLKKKLNDLPFKCITEVEQGKDWLNCPSEQLQFVHQDWKEITFAVEFEGKKLSNMAIGLLKKRGLRRYSECKWR
;
A
#
# COMPACT_ATOMS: atom_id res chain seq x y z
N MET A 1 0.77 27.82 -25.89
CA MET A 1 0.59 28.32 -24.51
C MET A 1 1.99 28.58 -23.98
N ASP A 2 2.37 29.86 -23.77
CA ASP A 2 3.70 30.17 -23.22
C ASP A 2 3.71 29.70 -21.74
N ILE A 3 4.52 28.70 -21.47
CA ILE A 3 4.68 28.12 -20.14
C ILE A 3 5.73 28.97 -19.41
N ASP A 4 5.35 29.56 -18.27
CA ASP A 4 6.30 30.29 -17.45
C ASP A 4 7.30 29.31 -16.79
N LEU A 5 8.55 29.41 -17.19
CA LEU A 5 9.64 28.59 -16.63
C LEU A 5 9.74 28.72 -15.09
N LYS A 6 9.31 29.86 -14.53
CA LYS A 6 9.29 30.08 -13.08
C LYS A 6 8.30 29.17 -12.37
N GLU A 7 7.14 28.88 -12.99
CA GLU A 7 6.15 27.94 -12.42
C GLU A 7 6.65 26.52 -12.46
N VAL A 8 7.31 26.11 -13.57
CA VAL A 8 7.95 24.78 -13.65
C VAL A 8 8.99 24.61 -12.54
N VAL A 9 9.88 25.61 -12.36
CA VAL A 9 10.90 25.58 -11.29
C VAL A 9 10.26 25.56 -9.90
N ARG A 10 9.14 26.25 -9.70
CA ARG A 10 8.39 26.24 -8.42
C ARG A 10 7.86 24.84 -8.11
N VAL A 11 7.21 24.18 -9.08
CA VAL A 11 6.67 22.82 -8.91
C VAL A 11 7.79 21.82 -8.62
N LEU A 12 8.90 21.89 -9.37
CA LEU A 12 10.05 21.03 -9.11
C LEU A 12 10.62 21.19 -7.70
N LYS A 13 10.78 22.44 -7.21
CA LYS A 13 11.25 22.70 -5.84
C LYS A 13 10.29 22.16 -4.77
N ILE A 14 9.01 22.20 -5.00
CA ILE A 14 8.02 21.65 -4.06
C ILE A 14 8.13 20.13 -4.03
N VAL A 15 8.19 19.48 -5.19
CA VAL A 15 8.39 18.02 -5.28
C VAL A 15 9.71 17.60 -4.60
N ASP A 16 10.78 18.33 -4.83
CA ASP A 16 12.10 18.08 -4.21
C ASP A 16 12.05 18.19 -2.68
N SER A 17 11.32 19.20 -2.16
CA SER A 17 11.11 19.35 -0.71
C SER A 17 10.28 18.21 -0.11
N TYR A 18 9.34 17.64 -0.86
CA TYR A 18 8.56 16.47 -0.44
C TYR A 18 9.43 15.21 -0.39
N GLU A 19 10.25 14.99 -1.41
CA GLU A 19 11.18 13.84 -1.44
C GLU A 19 12.22 13.92 -0.32
N ALA A 20 12.72 15.10 -0.01
CA ALA A 20 13.64 15.31 1.13
C ALA A 20 12.97 14.97 2.47
N LYS A 21 11.73 15.42 2.69
CA LYS A 21 10.95 15.07 3.89
C LYS A 21 10.67 13.57 3.98
N ARG A 22 10.32 12.96 2.86
CA ARG A 22 10.09 11.52 2.76
C ARG A 22 11.34 10.74 3.16
N SER A 23 12.49 11.09 2.60
CA SER A 23 13.76 10.44 2.92
C SER A 23 14.14 10.56 4.40
N GLU A 24 13.87 11.71 5.02
CA GLU A 24 14.10 11.91 6.46
C GLU A 24 13.15 11.07 7.32
N ILE A 25 11.87 10.98 6.95
CA ILE A 25 10.90 10.11 7.65
C ILE A 25 11.29 8.64 7.49
N GLU A 26 11.71 8.22 6.30
CA GLU A 26 12.19 6.86 6.06
C GLU A 26 13.40 6.52 6.95
N ARG A 27 14.34 7.46 7.11
CA ARG A 27 15.48 7.30 8.00
C ARG A 27 15.06 7.18 9.47
N ILE A 28 14.09 7.98 9.91
CA ILE A 28 13.51 7.85 11.26
C ILE A 28 12.89 6.47 11.44
N TYR A 29 12.12 6.01 10.48
CA TYR A 29 11.45 4.70 10.52
C TYR A 29 12.45 3.54 10.60
N GLU A 30 13.57 3.63 9.89
CA GLU A 30 14.66 2.65 10.00
C GLU A 30 15.26 2.62 11.41
N ASN A 31 15.52 3.80 11.97
CA ASN A 31 16.13 3.93 13.30
C ASN A 31 15.26 3.39 14.44
N ILE A 32 13.95 3.53 14.34
CA ILE A 32 13.00 3.02 15.36
C ILE A 32 12.50 1.60 15.08
N GLY A 33 12.95 0.97 13.98
CA GLY A 33 12.61 -0.40 13.64
C GLY A 33 11.14 -0.62 13.22
N ILE A 34 10.43 0.43 12.81
CA ILE A 34 8.99 0.35 12.46
C ILE A 34 8.73 -0.58 11.27
N ARG A 35 9.75 -0.81 10.44
CA ARG A 35 9.66 -1.75 9.31
C ARG A 35 9.65 -3.22 9.73
N TYR A 36 10.04 -3.52 10.98
CA TYR A 36 9.91 -4.85 11.53
C TYR A 36 8.47 -5.08 12.01
N ASN A 37 7.69 -5.79 11.21
CA ASN A 37 6.29 -6.08 11.50
C ASN A 37 6.07 -7.59 11.52
N ILE A 38 5.59 -8.13 12.64
CA ILE A 38 5.40 -9.56 12.80
C ILE A 38 4.35 -10.12 11.82
N PHE A 39 3.36 -9.32 11.43
CA PHE A 39 2.32 -9.76 10.50
C PHE A 39 2.86 -9.92 9.07
N ASP A 40 3.84 -9.10 8.68
CA ASP A 40 4.55 -9.24 7.40
C ASP A 40 5.49 -10.44 7.43
N VAL A 41 6.23 -10.64 8.54
CA VAL A 41 7.11 -11.81 8.72
C VAL A 41 6.32 -13.11 8.60
N LEU A 42 5.11 -13.16 9.15
CA LEU A 42 4.22 -14.33 9.10
C LEU A 42 3.40 -14.40 7.80
N LYS A 43 3.54 -13.42 6.88
CA LYS A 43 2.78 -13.31 5.62
C LYS A 43 1.26 -13.29 5.84
N LEU A 44 0.82 -12.59 6.86
CA LEU A 44 -0.60 -12.48 7.23
C LEU A 44 -1.24 -11.16 6.78
N SER A 45 -0.49 -10.20 6.29
CA SER A 45 -0.92 -8.82 6.01
C SER A 45 -2.15 -8.70 5.10
N THR A 46 -2.46 -9.75 4.33
CA THR A 46 -3.64 -9.81 3.44
C THR A 46 -4.64 -10.88 3.84
N SER A 47 -4.48 -11.50 5.02
CA SER A 47 -5.35 -12.59 5.46
C SER A 47 -6.57 -12.06 6.20
N GLU A 48 -7.73 -12.07 5.55
CA GLU A 48 -9.00 -11.54 6.10
C GLU A 48 -9.35 -12.18 7.45
N VAL A 49 -9.41 -13.50 7.49
CA VAL A 49 -9.84 -14.25 8.69
C VAL A 49 -8.74 -14.35 9.74
N ARG A 50 -7.53 -14.80 9.32
CA ARG A 50 -6.45 -15.13 10.28
C ARG A 50 -5.84 -13.90 10.94
N LEU A 51 -5.89 -12.74 10.29
CA LEU A 51 -5.38 -11.51 10.85
C LEU A 51 -6.51 -10.54 11.16
N HIS A 52 -7.16 -10.01 10.13
CA HIS A 52 -7.99 -8.82 10.28
C HIS A 52 -9.22 -9.07 11.16
N SER A 53 -10.04 -10.06 10.82
CA SER A 53 -11.22 -10.41 11.64
C SER A 53 -10.81 -10.87 13.03
N SER A 54 -9.73 -11.65 13.16
CA SER A 54 -9.25 -12.16 14.45
C SER A 54 -8.72 -11.05 15.36
N ILE A 55 -7.94 -10.09 14.85
CA ILE A 55 -7.44 -8.97 15.67
C ILE A 55 -8.59 -8.06 16.09
N ILE A 56 -9.46 -7.65 15.16
CA ILE A 56 -10.60 -6.79 15.49
C ILE A 56 -11.46 -7.46 16.59
N ALA A 57 -11.86 -8.71 16.38
CA ALA A 57 -12.65 -9.44 17.37
C ALA A 57 -11.94 -9.59 18.72
N SER A 58 -10.64 -9.87 18.72
CA SER A 58 -9.85 -9.96 19.95
C SER A 58 -9.80 -8.65 20.72
N LEU A 59 -9.71 -7.50 20.04
CA LEU A 59 -9.76 -6.19 20.67
C LEU A 59 -11.17 -5.82 21.19
N LEU A 60 -12.21 -6.35 20.56
CA LEU A 60 -13.59 -6.14 21.01
C LEU A 60 -13.98 -7.03 22.21
N GLN A 61 -13.25 -8.12 22.45
CA GLN A 61 -13.45 -8.99 23.63
C GLN A 61 -12.82 -8.38 24.88
N SER A 62 -13.59 -8.18 25.92
CA SER A 62 -13.16 -7.43 27.12
C SER A 62 -12.21 -8.19 28.06
N ASP A 63 -12.11 -9.50 27.95
CA ASP A 63 -11.39 -10.39 28.87
C ASP A 63 -9.93 -10.68 28.46
N ARG A 64 -9.54 -10.37 27.23
CA ARG A 64 -8.25 -10.84 26.66
C ARG A 64 -7.07 -9.89 26.78
N HIS A 65 -7.31 -8.59 26.88
CA HIS A 65 -6.23 -7.60 26.69
C HIS A 65 -6.02 -6.64 27.87
N GLY A 66 -6.79 -6.76 28.94
CA GLY A 66 -6.66 -5.93 30.14
C GLY A 66 -7.24 -4.50 30.04
N ALA A 67 -7.60 -4.03 28.85
CA ALA A 67 -8.30 -2.75 28.65
C ALA A 67 -9.80 -2.84 28.95
N LYS A 68 -10.27 -4.01 29.38
CA LYS A 68 -11.68 -4.29 29.65
C LYS A 68 -12.55 -3.94 28.44
N SER A 69 -13.70 -3.33 28.65
CA SER A 69 -14.64 -2.93 27.60
C SER A 69 -14.29 -1.61 26.89
N SER A 70 -13.14 -1.03 27.17
CA SER A 70 -12.81 0.31 26.63
C SER A 70 -12.70 0.32 25.11
N PHE A 71 -12.10 -0.70 24.51
CA PHE A 71 -11.96 -0.78 23.06
C PHE A 71 -13.29 -1.00 22.35
N LEU A 72 -14.16 -1.85 22.91
CA LEU A 72 -15.52 -2.05 22.41
C LEU A 72 -16.34 -0.74 22.50
N LYS A 73 -16.26 -0.01 23.60
CA LYS A 73 -16.95 1.28 23.77
C LYS A 73 -16.52 2.28 22.70
N GLU A 74 -15.22 2.36 22.42
CA GLU A 74 -14.71 3.25 21.35
C GLU A 74 -15.08 2.77 19.95
N PHE A 75 -15.19 1.45 19.73
CA PHE A 75 -15.68 0.91 18.46
C PHE A 75 -17.14 1.30 18.20
N LEU A 76 -18.01 1.14 19.20
CA LEU A 76 -19.43 1.51 19.08
C LEU A 76 -19.65 3.02 18.88
N ARG A 77 -18.65 3.85 19.18
CA ARG A 77 -18.65 5.31 18.94
C ARG A 77 -18.18 5.73 17.55
N ILE A 78 -17.81 4.78 16.68
CA ILE A 78 -17.45 5.11 15.30
C ILE A 78 -18.65 5.81 14.65
N PRO A 79 -18.51 7.07 14.18
CA PRO A 79 -19.64 7.86 13.70
C PRO A 79 -20.39 7.20 12.54
N THR A 80 -19.68 6.52 11.68
CA THR A 80 -20.23 5.81 10.50
C THR A 80 -21.18 4.68 10.90
N LEU A 81 -21.01 4.06 12.07
CA LEU A 81 -21.94 3.05 12.59
C LEU A 81 -23.32 3.64 12.90
N ASN A 82 -23.41 4.93 13.21
CA ASN A 82 -24.65 5.63 13.53
C ASN A 82 -25.53 4.87 14.54
N LEU A 83 -24.92 4.42 15.64
CA LEU A 83 -25.59 3.67 16.71
C LEU A 83 -26.15 4.61 17.77
N LYS A 84 -27.29 4.24 18.36
CA LYS A 84 -27.83 4.93 19.53
C LYS A 84 -26.98 4.61 20.76
N ASP A 85 -26.90 5.54 21.69
CA ASP A 85 -26.27 5.29 22.98
C ASP A 85 -26.92 4.07 23.69
N GLY A 86 -26.06 3.18 24.17
CA GLY A 86 -26.52 1.94 24.78
C GLY A 86 -27.06 0.90 23.79
N PHE A 87 -26.69 0.96 22.52
CA PHE A 87 -27.12 -0.02 21.51
C PHE A 87 -26.82 -1.46 21.92
N LEU A 88 -25.67 -1.71 22.58
CA LEU A 88 -25.33 -3.00 23.18
C LEU A 88 -25.17 -2.85 24.69
N ASP A 89 -25.69 -3.81 25.47
CA ASP A 89 -25.30 -4.00 26.85
C ASP A 89 -23.89 -4.58 26.92
N ILE A 90 -22.94 -3.71 27.19
CA ILE A 90 -21.50 -4.05 27.22
C ILE A 90 -21.20 -5.22 28.17
N SER A 91 -21.98 -5.35 29.27
CA SER A 91 -21.74 -6.38 30.26
C SER A 91 -22.14 -7.79 29.80
N LYS A 92 -23.00 -7.86 28.78
CA LYS A 92 -23.51 -9.12 28.20
C LYS A 92 -22.96 -9.36 26.78
N THR A 93 -22.18 -8.42 26.26
CA THR A 93 -21.72 -8.51 24.88
C THR A 93 -20.73 -9.65 24.70
N SER A 94 -20.98 -10.48 23.70
CA SER A 94 -20.10 -11.53 23.19
C SER A 94 -19.66 -11.21 21.77
N VAL A 95 -18.47 -11.70 21.39
CA VAL A 95 -17.89 -11.52 20.06
C VAL A 95 -17.44 -12.88 19.54
N GLU A 96 -17.95 -13.27 18.39
CA GLU A 96 -17.58 -14.53 17.72
C GLU A 96 -16.96 -14.22 16.34
N VAL A 97 -15.88 -14.93 16.01
CA VAL A 97 -15.26 -14.91 14.67
C VAL A 97 -15.71 -16.14 13.90
N GLU A 98 -15.93 -15.99 12.58
CA GLU A 98 -16.32 -17.11 11.72
C GLU A 98 -17.58 -17.85 12.21
N LYS A 99 -18.59 -17.07 12.66
CA LYS A 99 -19.83 -17.65 13.20
C LYS A 99 -20.57 -18.42 12.11
N TYR A 100 -20.63 -19.73 12.27
CA TYR A 100 -21.42 -20.59 11.38
C TYR A 100 -22.91 -20.43 11.64
N ILE A 101 -23.67 -20.09 10.61
CA ILE A 101 -25.11 -19.84 10.67
C ILE A 101 -25.93 -20.82 9.82
N GLY A 102 -25.39 -21.99 9.54
CA GLY A 102 -26.03 -23.07 8.79
C GLY A 102 -25.48 -23.28 7.40
N GLN A 103 -25.99 -24.31 6.73
CA GLN A 103 -25.63 -24.61 5.34
C GLN A 103 -26.04 -23.46 4.43
N CYS A 104 -25.13 -23.09 3.51
CA CYS A 104 -25.36 -22.03 2.56
C CYS A 104 -26.44 -22.40 1.54
N THR A 105 -27.48 -21.55 1.43
CA THR A 105 -28.53 -21.60 0.43
C THR A 105 -28.64 -20.21 -0.23
N ASP A 106 -29.61 -20.01 -1.11
CA ASP A 106 -29.84 -18.70 -1.73
C ASP A 106 -30.23 -17.60 -0.73
N SER A 107 -30.89 -17.97 0.38
CA SER A 107 -31.44 -16.99 1.32
C SER A 107 -31.01 -17.18 2.77
N THR A 108 -30.29 -18.26 3.10
CA THR A 108 -29.89 -18.56 4.47
C THR A 108 -28.51 -19.21 4.53
N GLY A 109 -27.91 -19.22 5.72
CA GLY A 109 -26.67 -19.93 5.99
C GLY A 109 -25.42 -19.18 5.55
N GLY A 110 -24.28 -19.77 5.86
CA GLY A 110 -22.96 -19.20 5.63
C GLY A 110 -22.13 -19.07 6.90
N ARG A 111 -21.19 -18.13 6.87
CA ARG A 111 -20.26 -17.90 7.99
C ARG A 111 -19.98 -16.41 8.08
N ILE A 112 -20.40 -15.81 9.18
CA ILE A 112 -20.21 -14.38 9.46
C ILE A 112 -18.79 -14.14 9.98
N ASP A 113 -18.05 -13.21 9.40
CA ASP A 113 -16.66 -12.94 9.78
C ASP A 113 -16.53 -12.49 11.23
N ILE A 114 -17.32 -11.49 11.66
CA ILE A 114 -17.37 -11.05 13.06
C ILE A 114 -18.83 -10.83 13.45
N PHE A 115 -19.27 -11.52 14.48
CA PHE A 115 -20.60 -11.38 15.07
C PHE A 115 -20.50 -10.88 16.50
N ILE A 116 -21.13 -9.73 16.77
CA ILE A 116 -21.13 -9.07 18.07
C ILE A 116 -22.58 -9.00 18.55
N THR A 117 -22.87 -9.50 19.75
CA THR A 117 -24.26 -9.50 20.27
C THR A 117 -24.30 -9.43 21.80
N ASP A 118 -25.35 -8.81 22.33
CA ASP A 118 -25.77 -8.88 23.73
C ASP A 118 -27.06 -9.71 23.93
N GLU A 119 -27.38 -10.57 22.95
CA GLU A 119 -28.59 -11.35 22.80
C GLU A 119 -29.78 -10.54 22.26
N SER A 120 -29.95 -9.27 22.66
CA SER A 120 -31.05 -8.40 22.22
C SER A 120 -30.70 -7.70 20.88
N ASN A 121 -29.52 -7.12 20.84
CA ASN A 121 -29.02 -6.42 19.67
C ASN A 121 -27.77 -7.10 19.11
N SER A 122 -27.47 -6.84 17.85
CA SER A 122 -26.30 -7.42 17.22
C SER A 122 -25.72 -6.54 16.11
N LEU A 123 -24.38 -6.65 15.93
CA LEU A 123 -23.67 -6.19 14.75
C LEU A 123 -23.14 -7.42 14.00
N ILE A 124 -23.38 -7.42 12.71
CA ILE A 124 -22.97 -8.46 11.78
C ILE A 124 -21.97 -7.82 10.84
N ILE A 125 -20.70 -8.19 10.94
CA ILE A 125 -19.64 -7.56 10.14
C ILE A 125 -19.12 -8.57 9.12
N GLU A 126 -19.28 -8.24 7.86
CA GLU A 126 -18.59 -8.87 6.74
C GLU A 126 -17.34 -8.08 6.43
N ASN A 127 -16.19 -8.75 6.40
CA ASN A 127 -14.86 -8.17 6.24
C ASN A 127 -14.26 -8.54 4.88
N LYS A 128 -13.98 -7.53 4.05
CA LYS A 128 -13.42 -7.69 2.70
C LYS A 128 -12.11 -6.92 2.55
N ILE A 129 -11.03 -7.63 2.33
CA ILE A 129 -9.72 -7.05 1.98
C ILE A 129 -9.48 -7.19 0.46
N TYR A 130 -9.49 -8.41 -0.06
CA TYR A 130 -9.28 -8.71 -1.47
C TYR A 130 -10.21 -9.81 -2.00
N ALA A 131 -10.96 -10.49 -1.12
CA ALA A 131 -11.91 -11.50 -1.54
C ALA A 131 -13.08 -10.88 -2.29
N ARG A 132 -13.59 -11.61 -3.27
CA ARG A 132 -14.81 -11.22 -3.99
C ARG A 132 -16.04 -11.47 -3.15
N ASP A 133 -17.09 -10.73 -3.45
CA ASP A 133 -18.41 -10.96 -2.88
C ASP A 133 -18.96 -12.33 -3.30
N GLN A 134 -19.81 -12.89 -2.47
CA GLN A 134 -20.52 -14.13 -2.74
C GLN A 134 -21.99 -13.82 -2.99
N HIS A 135 -22.61 -14.63 -3.85
CA HIS A 135 -24.02 -14.53 -4.17
C HIS A 135 -24.90 -14.50 -2.91
N ASN A 136 -25.76 -13.47 -2.78
CA ASN A 136 -26.69 -13.24 -1.68
C ASN A 136 -26.05 -13.28 -0.27
N GLN A 137 -24.77 -12.97 -0.14
CA GLN A 137 -24.06 -13.11 1.13
C GLN A 137 -24.66 -12.21 2.22
N LEU A 138 -24.82 -10.93 1.93
CA LEU A 138 -25.39 -9.97 2.87
C LEU A 138 -26.86 -10.24 3.13
N LEU A 139 -27.61 -10.67 2.13
CA LEU A 139 -29.01 -11.10 2.30
C LEU A 139 -29.13 -12.27 3.28
N ARG A 140 -28.28 -13.29 3.16
CA ARG A 140 -28.27 -14.44 4.09
C ARG A 140 -28.00 -14.03 5.52
N TYR A 141 -27.10 -13.07 5.72
CA TYR A 141 -26.75 -12.56 7.05
C TYR A 141 -27.88 -11.71 7.64
N HIS A 142 -28.51 -10.88 6.83
CA HIS A 142 -29.70 -10.14 7.24
C HIS A 142 -30.84 -11.10 7.64
N ASN A 143 -31.10 -12.13 6.86
CA ASN A 143 -32.15 -13.13 7.16
C ASN A 143 -31.86 -13.93 8.44
N PHE A 144 -30.58 -14.11 8.80
CA PHE A 144 -30.20 -14.74 10.06
C PHE A 144 -30.57 -13.88 11.28
N LYS A 145 -30.41 -12.56 11.20
CA LYS A 145 -30.75 -11.61 12.26
C LYS A 145 -31.30 -10.32 11.66
N PRO A 146 -32.58 -10.27 11.29
CA PRO A 146 -33.17 -9.12 10.60
C PRO A 146 -33.09 -7.79 11.37
N ASP A 147 -33.13 -7.85 12.69
CA ASP A 147 -33.01 -6.66 13.57
C ASP A 147 -31.53 -6.29 13.84
N GLY A 148 -30.56 -7.07 13.32
CA GLY A 148 -29.14 -6.84 13.49
C GLY A 148 -28.63 -5.74 12.57
N LYS A 149 -27.69 -4.94 13.05
CA LYS A 149 -27.00 -3.94 12.23
C LYS A 149 -26.00 -4.64 11.31
N LEU A 150 -26.26 -4.62 10.01
CA LEU A 150 -25.38 -5.21 8.99
C LEU A 150 -24.30 -4.20 8.61
N VAL A 151 -23.05 -4.63 8.68
CA VAL A 151 -21.86 -3.83 8.43
C VAL A 151 -21.01 -4.51 7.37
N TYR A 152 -20.62 -3.75 6.35
CA TYR A 152 -19.71 -4.18 5.30
C TYR A 152 -18.41 -3.38 5.43
N LEU A 153 -17.30 -4.05 5.77
CA LEU A 153 -16.01 -3.44 6.05
C LEU A 153 -15.04 -3.73 4.91
N THR A 154 -14.55 -2.67 4.27
CA THR A 154 -13.59 -2.76 3.16
C THR A 154 -12.39 -1.84 3.39
N LEU A 155 -11.36 -1.93 2.54
CA LEU A 155 -10.17 -1.09 2.69
C LEU A 155 -10.47 0.41 2.62
N TYR A 156 -11.38 0.80 1.72
CA TYR A 156 -11.64 2.22 1.40
C TYR A 156 -13.09 2.65 1.60
N GLY A 157 -13.96 1.79 2.10
CA GLY A 157 -15.39 2.04 2.16
C GLY A 157 -16.10 1.81 0.82
N ASP A 158 -15.60 0.84 0.04
CA ASP A 158 -16.24 0.43 -1.20
C ASP A 158 -17.57 -0.25 -0.93
N LYS A 159 -18.50 -0.07 -1.87
CA LYS A 159 -19.84 -0.67 -1.78
C LYS A 159 -19.79 -2.16 -2.12
N PRO A 160 -20.65 -2.98 -1.48
CA PRO A 160 -20.83 -4.37 -1.88
C PRO A 160 -21.41 -4.47 -3.28
N ASP A 161 -21.10 -5.57 -3.97
CA ASP A 161 -21.69 -5.88 -5.25
C ASP A 161 -23.21 -6.15 -5.13
N GLU A 162 -23.99 -5.82 -6.17
CA GLU A 162 -25.43 -6.08 -6.21
C GLU A 162 -25.74 -7.57 -6.00
N GLU A 163 -24.88 -8.45 -6.48
CA GLU A 163 -25.01 -9.89 -6.30
C GLU A 163 -24.93 -10.31 -4.82
N SER A 164 -24.16 -9.61 -4.00
CA SER A 164 -24.04 -9.86 -2.55
C SER A 164 -25.24 -9.33 -1.78
N LEU A 165 -25.79 -8.19 -2.20
CA LEU A 165 -26.98 -7.57 -1.60
C LEU A 165 -28.22 -8.40 -1.81
N GLY A 166 -28.39 -9.04 -2.98
CA GLY A 166 -29.62 -9.75 -3.34
C GLY A 166 -30.83 -8.80 -3.39
N SER A 167 -31.80 -8.99 -2.51
CA SER A 167 -32.99 -8.12 -2.41
C SER A 167 -32.83 -6.95 -1.43
N LEU A 168 -31.69 -6.81 -0.77
CA LEU A 168 -31.42 -5.69 0.15
C LEU A 168 -31.14 -4.41 -0.64
N SER A 169 -31.48 -3.28 -0.05
CA SER A 169 -31.00 -1.99 -0.53
C SER A 169 -29.64 -1.65 0.09
N LEU A 170 -28.90 -0.72 -0.54
CA LEU A 170 -27.65 -0.24 0.04
C LEU A 170 -27.87 0.46 1.38
N ASP A 171 -29.06 1.02 1.63
CA ASP A 171 -29.41 1.69 2.89
C ASP A 171 -29.56 0.71 4.06
N ASP A 172 -29.74 -0.58 3.78
CA ASP A 172 -29.81 -1.64 4.80
C ASP A 172 -28.42 -2.02 5.33
N VAL A 173 -27.34 -1.54 4.67
CA VAL A 173 -25.96 -1.91 4.96
C VAL A 173 -25.15 -0.69 5.38
N THR A 174 -24.50 -0.77 6.52
CA THR A 174 -23.52 0.26 6.94
C THR A 174 -22.15 -0.07 6.37
N ILE A 175 -21.57 0.85 5.63
CA ILE A 175 -20.25 0.67 5.01
C ILE A 175 -19.20 1.30 5.90
N LEU A 176 -18.21 0.50 6.34
CA LEU A 176 -17.03 0.96 7.08
C LEU A 176 -15.78 0.87 6.22
N SER A 177 -14.84 1.72 6.52
CA SER A 177 -13.52 1.78 5.91
C SER A 177 -12.42 1.42 6.91
N TYR A 178 -11.49 0.56 6.51
CA TYR A 178 -10.27 0.38 7.30
C TYR A 178 -9.50 1.68 7.43
N ARG A 179 -9.38 2.44 6.35
CA ARG A 179 -8.62 3.69 6.32
C ARG A 179 -9.25 4.77 7.20
N ASP A 180 -10.55 4.99 7.06
CA ASP A 180 -11.21 6.17 7.60
C ASP A 180 -11.95 5.91 8.93
N ASP A 181 -12.25 4.64 9.25
CA ASP A 181 -12.97 4.26 10.48
C ASP A 181 -12.12 3.40 11.42
N ILE A 182 -11.51 2.32 10.91
CA ILE A 182 -10.81 1.35 11.75
C ILE A 182 -9.45 1.88 12.22
N ILE A 183 -8.64 2.49 11.34
CA ILE A 183 -7.36 3.07 11.76
C ILE A 183 -7.56 4.14 12.84
N PRO A 184 -8.47 5.13 12.71
CA PRO A 184 -8.75 6.09 13.78
C PRO A 184 -9.24 5.45 15.08
N TRP A 185 -10.05 4.38 15.00
CA TRP A 185 -10.45 3.63 16.19
C TRP A 185 -9.24 2.96 16.87
N LEU A 186 -8.37 2.32 16.11
CA LEU A 186 -7.15 1.69 16.65
C LEU A 186 -6.19 2.70 17.27
N GLU A 187 -6.05 3.91 16.69
CA GLU A 187 -5.25 4.99 17.25
C GLU A 187 -5.78 5.43 18.63
N ARG A 188 -7.10 5.46 18.81
CA ARG A 188 -7.71 5.66 20.15
C ARG A 188 -7.43 4.48 21.09
N CYS A 189 -7.47 3.25 20.58
CA CYS A 189 -7.12 2.06 21.38
C CYS A 189 -5.66 2.10 21.85
N VAL A 190 -4.72 2.59 21.04
CA VAL A 190 -3.32 2.80 21.45
C VAL A 190 -3.23 3.73 22.66
N GLN A 191 -3.99 4.83 22.67
CA GLN A 191 -4.01 5.76 23.80
C GLN A 191 -4.58 5.10 25.07
N LEU A 192 -5.66 4.33 24.94
CA LEU A 192 -6.25 3.57 26.04
C LEU A 192 -5.34 2.45 26.56
N ALA A 193 -4.48 1.91 25.71
CA ALA A 193 -3.49 0.89 26.04
C ALA A 193 -2.15 1.46 26.54
N SER A 194 -2.08 2.74 26.96
CA SER A 194 -0.83 3.40 27.37
C SER A 194 -0.04 2.65 28.45
N THR A 195 -0.74 1.97 29.37
CA THR A 195 -0.14 1.15 30.43
C THR A 195 -0.05 -0.35 30.09
N LEU A 196 -0.46 -0.75 28.90
CA LEU A 196 -0.50 -2.14 28.42
C LEU A 196 0.49 -2.33 27.25
N PRO A 197 1.82 -2.35 27.49
CA PRO A 197 2.81 -2.23 26.41
C PRO A 197 2.69 -3.33 25.33
N TYR A 198 2.43 -4.57 25.69
CA TYR A 198 2.28 -5.65 24.72
C TYR A 198 1.08 -5.45 23.79
N VAL A 199 -0.05 -5.01 24.36
CA VAL A 199 -1.28 -4.73 23.60
C VAL A 199 -1.05 -3.50 22.70
N ARG A 200 -0.49 -2.43 23.27
CA ARG A 200 -0.20 -1.19 22.56
C ARG A 200 0.70 -1.43 21.35
N GLU A 201 1.81 -2.17 21.53
CA GLU A 201 2.74 -2.42 20.43
C GLU A 201 2.14 -3.36 19.37
N THR A 202 1.31 -4.32 19.77
CA THR A 202 0.56 -5.16 18.80
C THR A 202 -0.40 -4.32 17.97
N ILE A 203 -1.13 -3.39 18.60
CA ILE A 203 -2.02 -2.47 17.87
C ILE A 203 -1.22 -1.56 16.93
N ASN A 204 -0.07 -1.03 17.37
CA ASN A 204 0.81 -0.21 16.53
C ASN A 204 1.28 -0.99 15.28
N GLN A 205 1.72 -2.23 15.44
CA GLN A 205 2.10 -3.08 14.30
C GLN A 205 0.91 -3.33 13.36
N TYR A 206 -0.29 -3.54 13.92
CA TYR A 206 -1.49 -3.74 13.11
C TYR A 206 -1.88 -2.46 12.36
N ILE A 207 -1.82 -1.29 12.98
CA ILE A 207 -2.02 0.00 12.31
C ILE A 207 -1.02 0.15 11.14
N ASN A 208 0.25 -0.22 11.35
CA ASN A 208 1.25 -0.15 10.29
C ASN A 208 0.90 -1.07 9.12
N THR A 209 0.45 -2.30 9.39
CA THR A 209 -0.05 -3.22 8.35
C THR A 209 -1.21 -2.60 7.58
N LEU A 210 -2.20 -2.04 8.28
CA LEU A 210 -3.35 -1.39 7.64
C LEU A 210 -2.93 -0.18 6.79
N LYS A 211 -2.03 0.67 7.31
CA LYS A 211 -1.49 1.82 6.56
C LYS A 211 -0.75 1.39 5.28
N GLN A 212 -0.09 0.23 5.29
CA GLN A 212 0.53 -0.35 4.09
C GLN A 212 -0.52 -0.77 3.07
N ILE A 213 -1.49 -1.60 3.46
CA ILE A 213 -2.47 -2.14 2.51
C ILE A 213 -3.49 -1.10 2.02
N THR A 214 -3.71 -0.02 2.80
CA THR A 214 -4.54 1.11 2.40
C THR A 214 -3.75 2.24 1.73
N ASN A 215 -2.46 2.05 1.45
CA ASN A 215 -1.56 3.10 0.94
C ASN A 215 -1.59 4.41 1.76
N SER A 216 -1.92 4.31 3.06
CA SER A 216 -2.04 5.46 3.97
C SER A 216 -0.75 5.71 4.76
N TYR A 217 0.34 5.04 4.40
CA TYR A 217 1.60 5.06 5.14
C TYR A 217 2.33 6.41 5.11
N MET A 218 2.04 7.18 4.10
CA MET A 218 2.35 8.62 4.02
C MET A 218 1.40 9.26 3.02
N ALA A 219 1.04 10.49 3.24
CA ALA A 219 0.41 11.40 2.29
C ALA A 219 1.32 11.62 1.05
N THR A 220 1.61 10.55 0.29
CA THR A 220 2.71 10.56 -0.67
C THR A 220 2.24 10.81 -2.08
N ASN A 221 1.16 10.17 -2.49
CA ASN A 221 0.64 10.40 -3.83
C ASN A 221 -0.53 11.38 -3.81
N ASP A 222 -1.40 11.32 -2.82
CA ASP A 222 -2.59 12.17 -2.74
C ASP A 222 -2.23 13.65 -2.56
N ASP A 223 -1.20 13.97 -1.77
CA ASP A 223 -0.77 15.37 -1.61
C ASP A 223 -0.05 15.87 -2.86
N ILE A 224 0.75 15.03 -3.52
CA ILE A 224 1.36 15.37 -4.81
C ILE A 224 0.27 15.50 -5.88
N ILE A 225 -0.71 14.59 -5.92
CA ILE A 225 -1.83 14.66 -6.85
C ILE A 225 -2.66 15.93 -6.62
N LYS A 226 -3.01 16.24 -5.36
CA LYS A 226 -3.73 17.47 -5.00
C LYS A 226 -2.92 18.72 -5.35
N LEU A 227 -1.60 18.69 -5.10
CA LEU A 227 -0.72 19.80 -5.43
C LEU A 227 -0.63 20.01 -6.95
N ILE A 228 -0.37 18.93 -7.70
CA ILE A 228 -0.28 18.97 -9.18
C ILE A 228 -1.62 19.35 -9.79
N GLY A 229 -2.73 18.87 -9.23
CA GLY A 229 -4.10 19.14 -9.71
C GLY A 229 -4.58 20.56 -9.46
N GLN A 230 -3.84 21.42 -8.74
CA GLN A 230 -4.20 22.84 -8.61
C GLN A 230 -4.10 23.55 -9.96
N PRO A 231 -5.04 24.48 -10.27
CA PRO A 231 -5.06 25.20 -11.56
C PRO A 231 -3.71 25.84 -11.93
N ASP A 232 -3.00 26.38 -10.93
CA ASP A 232 -1.71 27.05 -11.12
C ASP A 232 -0.54 26.10 -11.39
N ASN A 233 -0.69 24.81 -11.08
CA ASN A 233 0.39 23.84 -11.18
C ASN A 233 0.19 22.85 -12.33
N ILE A 234 -1.05 22.65 -12.77
CA ILE A 234 -1.38 21.62 -13.77
C ILE A 234 -0.69 21.85 -15.12
N CYS A 235 -0.60 23.11 -15.56
CA CYS A 235 0.08 23.47 -16.82
C CYS A 235 1.59 23.16 -16.74
N ALA A 236 2.22 23.47 -15.59
CA ALA A 236 3.63 23.15 -15.36
C ALA A 236 3.88 21.64 -15.32
N ALA A 237 2.96 20.87 -14.72
CA ALA A 237 3.04 19.41 -14.70
C ALA A 237 2.90 18.79 -16.10
N PHE A 238 2.01 19.31 -16.95
CA PHE A 238 1.93 18.89 -18.36
C PHE A 238 3.22 19.17 -19.11
N ALA A 239 3.79 20.39 -18.95
CA ALA A 239 5.06 20.73 -19.56
C ALA A 239 6.21 19.81 -19.15
N ILE A 240 6.29 19.47 -17.86
CA ILE A 240 7.27 18.49 -17.35
C ILE A 240 7.02 17.12 -18.00
N SER A 241 5.76 16.67 -18.04
CA SER A 241 5.40 15.35 -18.60
C SER A 241 5.71 15.24 -20.09
N GLU A 242 5.40 16.27 -20.88
CA GLU A 242 5.66 16.31 -22.31
C GLU A 242 7.17 16.28 -22.65
N ASN A 243 7.98 16.91 -21.79
CA ASN A 243 9.44 17.01 -22.02
C ASN A 243 10.24 15.95 -21.24
N LEU A 244 9.59 15.12 -20.41
CA LEU A 244 10.28 14.19 -19.52
C LEU A 244 11.17 13.20 -20.30
N ASN A 245 10.64 12.60 -21.36
CA ASN A 245 11.37 11.62 -22.17
C ASN A 245 12.58 12.26 -22.87
N ALA A 246 12.41 13.45 -23.44
CA ALA A 246 13.50 14.19 -24.06
C ALA A 246 14.58 14.57 -23.03
N SER A 247 14.17 15.01 -21.84
CA SER A 247 15.09 15.37 -20.76
C SER A 247 15.88 14.16 -20.24
N ILE A 248 15.25 13.00 -20.11
CA ILE A 248 15.91 11.76 -19.70
C ILE A 248 16.92 11.33 -20.77
N ASN A 249 16.52 11.39 -22.05
CA ASN A 249 17.41 11.07 -23.17
C ASN A 249 18.64 11.98 -23.20
N GLU A 250 18.47 13.28 -22.98
CA GLU A 250 19.58 14.24 -22.91
C GLU A 250 20.51 13.96 -21.71
N ALA A 251 19.94 13.69 -20.54
CA ALA A 251 20.71 13.34 -19.35
C ALA A 251 21.51 12.05 -19.55
N MET A 252 20.90 11.02 -20.16
CA MET A 252 21.59 9.76 -20.47
C MET A 252 22.69 9.95 -21.50
N ASN A 253 22.45 10.69 -22.57
CA ASN A 253 23.47 10.99 -23.55
C ASN A 253 24.66 11.76 -22.93
N SER A 254 24.37 12.75 -22.08
CA SER A 254 25.40 13.49 -21.35
C SER A 254 26.21 12.60 -20.41
N PHE A 255 25.52 11.71 -19.66
CA PHE A 255 26.19 10.72 -18.81
C PHE A 255 27.09 9.78 -19.60
N LEU A 256 26.63 9.25 -20.73
CA LEU A 256 27.37 8.31 -21.56
C LEU A 256 28.60 8.98 -22.22
N VAL A 257 28.45 10.22 -22.67
CA VAL A 257 29.59 11.02 -23.19
C VAL A 257 30.62 11.23 -22.09
N GLY A 258 30.19 11.59 -20.87
CA GLY A 258 31.05 11.76 -19.71
C GLY A 258 31.77 10.46 -19.32
N LEU A 259 31.02 9.33 -19.28
CA LEU A 259 31.58 8.01 -18.98
C LEU A 259 32.61 7.58 -20.06
N LYS A 260 32.25 7.76 -21.33
CA LYS A 260 33.14 7.47 -22.45
C LYS A 260 34.46 8.26 -22.38
N LYS A 261 34.39 9.56 -22.07
CA LYS A 261 35.56 10.40 -21.87
C LYS A 261 36.42 9.91 -20.70
N LYS A 262 35.83 9.66 -19.53
CA LYS A 262 36.56 9.18 -18.33
C LYS A 262 37.21 7.81 -18.56
N LEU A 263 36.56 6.90 -19.25
CA LEU A 263 37.11 5.57 -19.52
C LEU A 263 38.16 5.59 -20.65
N ASN A 264 38.08 6.52 -21.61
CA ASN A 264 39.12 6.71 -22.63
C ASN A 264 40.40 7.37 -22.06
N ASP A 265 40.31 8.05 -20.90
CA ASP A 265 41.49 8.54 -20.16
C ASP A 265 42.23 7.38 -19.46
N LEU A 266 41.61 6.20 -19.36
CA LEU A 266 42.18 4.94 -18.93
C LEU A 266 42.51 4.08 -20.16
N PRO A 267 43.21 2.94 -20.00
CA PRO A 267 43.54 2.06 -21.15
C PRO A 267 42.33 1.29 -21.72
N PHE A 268 41.13 1.90 -21.67
CA PHE A 268 39.89 1.38 -22.21
C PHE A 268 39.42 2.16 -23.43
N LYS A 269 38.95 1.47 -24.46
CA LYS A 269 38.32 2.06 -25.63
C LYS A 269 36.87 1.60 -25.72
N CYS A 270 35.93 2.53 -25.76
CA CYS A 270 34.54 2.22 -26.02
C CYS A 270 34.36 1.76 -27.46
N ILE A 271 33.74 0.60 -27.65
CA ILE A 271 33.47 0.02 -28.99
C ILE A 271 32.00 0.09 -29.37
N THR A 272 31.10 0.48 -28.45
CA THR A 272 29.70 0.70 -28.75
C THR A 272 29.48 2.13 -29.21
N GLU A 273 28.84 2.30 -30.36
CA GLU A 273 28.38 3.60 -30.82
C GLU A 273 27.07 3.92 -30.16
N VAL A 274 26.98 5.07 -29.50
CA VAL A 274 25.75 5.59 -28.94
C VAL A 274 25.04 6.39 -30.02
N GLU A 275 23.86 5.91 -30.46
CA GLU A 275 23.08 6.62 -31.47
C GLU A 275 22.50 7.92 -30.84
N GLN A 276 22.68 9.05 -31.56
CA GLN A 276 22.03 10.30 -31.17
C GLN A 276 20.51 10.17 -31.34
N GLY A 277 19.76 10.56 -30.30
CA GLY A 277 18.30 10.55 -30.34
C GLY A 277 17.65 9.22 -29.95
N LYS A 278 18.41 8.29 -29.36
CA LYS A 278 17.86 7.03 -28.86
C LYS A 278 16.85 7.23 -27.76
N ASP A 279 15.76 6.48 -27.81
CA ASP A 279 14.75 6.44 -26.75
C ASP A 279 15.15 5.44 -25.64
N TRP A 280 15.86 5.94 -24.64
CA TRP A 280 16.37 5.16 -23.53
C TRP A 280 15.27 4.56 -22.64
N LEU A 281 14.09 5.14 -22.61
CA LEU A 281 12.98 4.65 -21.77
C LEU A 281 12.28 3.45 -22.39
N ASN A 282 12.25 3.37 -23.72
CA ASN A 282 11.58 2.30 -24.46
C ASN A 282 12.54 1.23 -24.97
N CYS A 283 13.87 1.46 -24.85
CA CYS A 283 14.90 0.47 -25.17
C CYS A 283 15.50 -0.12 -23.88
N PRO A 284 14.91 -1.18 -23.32
CA PRO A 284 15.20 -1.65 -21.95
C PRO A 284 16.56 -2.34 -21.79
N SER A 285 17.30 -2.57 -22.83
CA SER A 285 18.61 -3.25 -22.73
C SER A 285 19.60 -2.66 -23.72
N GLU A 286 20.41 -1.73 -23.26
CA GLU A 286 21.56 -1.30 -24.02
C GLU A 286 22.84 -1.48 -23.25
N GLN A 287 23.82 -1.98 -23.94
CA GLN A 287 25.10 -2.38 -23.42
C GLN A 287 26.20 -1.53 -23.99
N LEU A 288 26.89 -0.77 -23.14
CA LEU A 288 28.13 -0.11 -23.50
C LEU A 288 29.29 -1.07 -23.28
N GLN A 289 30.03 -1.35 -24.31
CA GLN A 289 31.19 -2.24 -24.29
C GLN A 289 32.50 -1.46 -24.40
N PHE A 290 33.44 -1.81 -23.54
CA PHE A 290 34.77 -1.24 -23.50
C PHE A 290 35.83 -2.32 -23.60
N VAL A 291 36.80 -2.17 -24.47
CA VAL A 291 37.93 -3.07 -24.61
C VAL A 291 39.18 -2.46 -23.99
N HIS A 292 39.93 -3.26 -23.26
CA HIS A 292 41.26 -2.90 -22.79
C HIS A 292 42.31 -3.41 -23.76
N GLN A 293 43.36 -2.65 -23.98
CA GLN A 293 44.40 -2.99 -24.99
C GLN A 293 45.09 -4.34 -24.72
N ASP A 294 45.18 -4.73 -23.43
CA ASP A 294 45.82 -5.99 -23.01
C ASP A 294 44.84 -7.16 -22.89
N TRP A 295 43.53 -6.93 -23.07
CA TRP A 295 42.50 -7.97 -22.92
C TRP A 295 42.10 -8.55 -24.28
N LYS A 296 42.60 -9.75 -24.58
CA LYS A 296 42.35 -10.40 -25.88
C LYS A 296 40.92 -10.94 -26.04
N GLU A 297 40.32 -11.43 -24.97
CA GLU A 297 39.04 -12.17 -25.01
C GLU A 297 37.95 -11.59 -24.09
N ILE A 298 38.23 -10.56 -23.33
CA ILE A 298 37.33 -9.99 -22.33
C ILE A 298 36.97 -8.55 -22.72
N THR A 299 35.70 -8.21 -22.52
CA THR A 299 35.19 -6.86 -22.72
C THR A 299 34.51 -6.44 -21.43
N PHE A 300 34.76 -5.22 -20.96
CA PHE A 300 34.04 -4.62 -19.87
C PHE A 300 32.73 -4.06 -20.44
N ALA A 301 31.61 -4.33 -19.77
CA ALA A 301 30.29 -3.84 -20.19
C ALA A 301 29.54 -3.16 -19.07
N VAL A 302 28.82 -2.12 -19.43
CA VAL A 302 27.82 -1.44 -18.60
C VAL A 302 26.48 -1.60 -19.30
N GLU A 303 25.52 -2.19 -18.64
CA GLU A 303 24.18 -2.46 -19.17
C GLU A 303 23.14 -1.72 -18.32
N PHE A 304 22.19 -1.07 -19.00
CA PHE A 304 21.06 -0.42 -18.35
C PHE A 304 19.84 -1.31 -18.55
N GLU A 305 19.20 -1.72 -17.46
CA GLU A 305 18.08 -2.64 -17.48
C GLU A 305 16.90 -2.07 -16.69
N GLY A 306 15.71 -2.60 -17.00
CA GLY A 306 14.48 -2.34 -16.24
C GLY A 306 13.69 -1.12 -16.69
N LYS A 307 12.45 -1.04 -16.21
CA LYS A 307 11.58 0.10 -16.50
C LYS A 307 12.17 1.39 -15.95
N LYS A 308 12.24 2.42 -16.79
CA LYS A 308 12.78 3.75 -16.44
C LYS A 308 14.26 3.72 -16.04
N LEU A 309 15.06 2.81 -16.62
CA LEU A 309 16.50 2.67 -16.33
C LEU A 309 16.80 2.44 -14.84
N SER A 310 15.93 1.69 -14.15
CA SER A 310 16.01 1.50 -12.71
C SER A 310 17.20 0.67 -12.24
N ASN A 311 17.83 -0.09 -13.15
CA ASN A 311 18.95 -0.96 -12.83
C ASN A 311 20.12 -0.69 -13.76
N MET A 312 21.33 -0.69 -13.20
CA MET A 312 22.59 -0.66 -13.93
C MET A 312 23.40 -1.89 -13.55
N ALA A 313 23.75 -2.69 -14.53
CA ALA A 313 24.65 -3.83 -14.36
C ALA A 313 26.04 -3.52 -14.94
N ILE A 314 27.07 -3.91 -14.22
CA ILE A 314 28.46 -3.78 -14.67
C ILE A 314 29.09 -5.17 -14.68
N GLY A 315 29.74 -5.56 -15.75
CA GLY A 315 30.29 -6.90 -15.87
C GLY A 315 31.41 -7.05 -16.90
N LEU A 316 31.98 -8.26 -16.92
CA LEU A 316 32.95 -8.67 -17.90
C LEU A 316 32.31 -9.67 -18.86
N LEU A 317 32.44 -9.46 -20.14
CA LEU A 317 31.93 -10.32 -21.20
C LEU A 317 33.10 -11.04 -21.91
N LYS A 318 32.93 -12.32 -22.19
CA LYS A 318 33.89 -13.09 -23.00
C LYS A 318 33.50 -12.97 -24.48
N LYS A 319 34.49 -12.70 -25.37
CA LYS A 319 34.30 -12.45 -26.81
C LYS A 319 33.70 -13.60 -27.62
N ARG A 320 33.50 -14.80 -27.06
CA ARG A 320 32.85 -15.92 -27.74
C ARG A 320 31.79 -16.57 -26.83
N GLY A 321 30.52 -16.39 -27.23
CA GLY A 321 29.35 -17.12 -26.67
C GLY A 321 28.92 -16.62 -25.31
N LEU A 322 27.85 -15.88 -25.27
CA LEU A 322 27.15 -15.38 -24.11
C LEU A 322 26.95 -16.47 -23.03
N ARG A 323 27.78 -16.45 -22.00
CA ARG A 323 27.41 -16.95 -20.68
C ARG A 323 27.59 -15.79 -19.72
N ARG A 324 26.48 -15.30 -19.17
CA ARG A 324 26.46 -14.29 -18.10
C ARG A 324 27.20 -14.88 -16.90
N TYR A 325 28.24 -14.20 -16.43
CA TYR A 325 28.84 -14.47 -15.14
C TYR A 325 28.43 -13.37 -14.16
N SER A 326 27.71 -13.81 -13.13
CA SER A 326 27.36 -13.15 -11.87
C SER A 326 26.85 -11.71 -11.94
N GLU A 327 25.56 -11.60 -11.68
CA GLU A 327 24.89 -10.37 -11.25
C GLU A 327 25.51 -9.89 -9.92
N CYS A 328 26.26 -8.80 -9.93
CA CYS A 328 26.48 -7.99 -8.74
C CYS A 328 25.29 -7.05 -8.59
N LYS A 329 24.31 -7.46 -7.79
CA LYS A 329 23.27 -6.54 -7.31
C LYS A 329 23.88 -5.62 -6.26
N TRP A 330 24.07 -4.38 -6.59
CA TRP A 330 24.28 -3.33 -5.60
C TRP A 330 22.89 -2.94 -5.04
N ARG A 331 22.75 -3.06 -3.72
CA ARG A 331 21.61 -2.54 -2.96
C ARG A 331 21.85 -1.08 -2.64
#